data_2c498eb6df88d36d19a70d30c34595d8
#
_entry.id   2c498eb6df88d36d19a70d30c34595d8
#
_cell.length_a   1.000
_cell.length_b   1.000
_cell.length_c   1.000
_cell.angle_alpha   90.00
_cell.angle_beta   90.00
_cell.angle_gamma   90.00
#
_symmetry.space_group_name_H-M   'P 1'
#
loop_
_entity.id
_entity.type
_entity.pdbx_description
1 polymer ?
#
loop_
_entity_poly.entity_id
_entity_poly.type
_entity_poly.pdbx_seq_one_letter_code
_entity_poly.pdbx_strand_id
1 'polypeptide(L)'
;MNKLAIGTAQFGMDYGIGSSPGKVSINEVKKILEYAKSTNIDMLDTASAYGKSEKTLGELNVDEFKVVTKTRHFNAPKITDDDVNLLNRDFDKSLKDLKLDSVYGLLIHNADDLMKPGASKIIEFLQNLKKINKIKKIGVSIYENKHLSFVLENFDIDLVQLPLNIFDRRLIDNGMLKLLSQKGLEVHARSIFLQGLILMDNTSRPRKFDRWNSLWKSWMEWLNDYKISPLEASIRYAMSFSEISKVLVGIDSVNQLMEIMNAASGVLPPIPNELYTDDSLLLNPSNWDLI
;
A
#
# COMPACT_ATOMS: atom_id res chain seq x y z
N MET A 1 15.38 -4.60 -11.52
CA MET A 1 13.99 -5.00 -11.19
C MET A 1 13.21 -3.72 -10.94
N ASN A 2 12.01 -3.56 -11.51
CA ASN A 2 11.21 -2.37 -11.32
C ASN A 2 10.69 -2.32 -9.86
N LYS A 3 10.88 -1.20 -9.17
CA LYS A 3 10.37 -1.02 -7.79
C LYS A 3 8.87 -0.73 -7.74
N LEU A 4 8.25 -0.29 -8.86
CA LEU A 4 6.82 -0.04 -8.88
C LEU A 4 6.02 -1.34 -8.71
N ALA A 5 4.90 -1.24 -8.01
CA ALA A 5 3.88 -2.27 -7.92
C ALA A 5 2.49 -1.61 -8.00
N ILE A 6 1.51 -2.32 -8.53
CA ILE A 6 0.17 -1.77 -8.74
C ILE A 6 -0.71 -2.10 -7.54
N GLY A 7 -1.23 -1.05 -6.88
CA GLY A 7 -2.34 -1.16 -5.95
C GLY A 7 -3.66 -1.25 -6.70
N THR A 8 -4.49 -2.23 -6.40
CA THR A 8 -5.64 -2.61 -7.21
C THR A 8 -6.99 -2.29 -6.59
N ALA A 9 -7.05 -1.44 -5.56
CA ALA A 9 -8.31 -1.07 -4.91
C ALA A 9 -9.32 -0.51 -5.92
N GLN A 10 -8.89 0.39 -6.82
CA GLN A 10 -9.72 1.00 -7.86
C GLN A 10 -10.26 -0.01 -8.91
N PHE A 11 -9.66 -1.20 -9.00
CA PHE A 11 -10.15 -2.25 -9.90
C PHE A 11 -11.42 -2.94 -9.36
N GLY A 12 -11.67 -2.82 -8.06
CA GLY A 12 -12.79 -3.48 -7.39
C GLY A 12 -13.84 -2.56 -6.79
N MET A 13 -13.48 -1.33 -6.46
CA MET A 13 -14.33 -0.38 -5.75
C MET A 13 -13.97 1.06 -6.10
N ASP A 14 -14.85 1.99 -5.76
CA ASP A 14 -14.54 3.43 -5.77
C ASP A 14 -13.58 3.73 -4.62
N TYR A 15 -12.41 4.29 -4.93
CA TYR A 15 -11.35 4.47 -3.95
C TYR A 15 -10.45 5.65 -4.28
N GLY A 16 -10.20 6.49 -3.27
CA GLY A 16 -9.31 7.65 -3.34
C GLY A 16 -10.05 8.96 -3.63
N ILE A 17 -9.68 10.02 -2.91
CA ILE A 17 -10.31 11.34 -3.07
C ILE A 17 -9.85 12.09 -4.32
N GLY A 18 -8.71 11.68 -4.89
CA GLY A 18 -8.15 12.23 -6.13
C GLY A 18 -8.45 11.39 -7.37
N SER A 19 -9.19 10.30 -7.21
CA SER A 19 -9.52 9.38 -8.31
C SER A 19 -10.77 9.83 -9.06
N SER A 20 -10.90 9.37 -10.31
CA SER A 20 -12.16 9.49 -11.05
C SER A 20 -13.28 8.72 -10.35
N PRO A 21 -14.53 9.21 -10.33
CA PRO A 21 -15.62 8.51 -9.68
C PRO A 21 -15.84 7.11 -10.26
N GLY A 22 -16.03 6.12 -9.38
CA GLY A 22 -16.31 4.74 -9.73
C GLY A 22 -15.05 3.87 -9.88
N LYS A 23 -15.29 2.58 -10.11
CA LYS A 23 -14.22 1.62 -10.33
C LYS A 23 -13.71 1.67 -11.78
N VAL A 24 -12.45 1.32 -11.97
CA VAL A 24 -11.82 1.19 -13.29
C VAL A 24 -12.52 0.10 -14.11
N SER A 25 -12.79 0.37 -15.38
CA SER A 25 -13.41 -0.61 -16.27
C SER A 25 -12.46 -1.78 -16.54
N ILE A 26 -13.03 -2.98 -16.77
CA ILE A 26 -12.22 -4.18 -17.02
C ILE A 26 -11.30 -4.04 -18.25
N ASN A 27 -11.77 -3.31 -19.28
CA ASN A 27 -10.97 -3.04 -20.46
C ASN A 27 -9.77 -2.15 -20.16
N GLU A 28 -9.92 -1.18 -19.27
CA GLU A 28 -8.82 -0.33 -18.84
C GLU A 28 -7.86 -1.07 -17.93
N VAL A 29 -8.37 -1.90 -17.00
CA VAL A 29 -7.52 -2.79 -16.18
C VAL A 29 -6.69 -3.70 -17.08
N LYS A 30 -7.25 -4.25 -18.14
CA LYS A 30 -6.51 -5.07 -19.12
C LYS A 30 -5.34 -4.31 -19.73
N LYS A 31 -5.56 -3.08 -20.22
CA LYS A 31 -4.48 -2.23 -20.78
C LYS A 31 -3.40 -1.91 -19.74
N ILE A 32 -3.81 -1.62 -18.50
CA ILE A 32 -2.90 -1.37 -17.38
C ILE A 32 -1.98 -2.59 -17.16
N LEU A 33 -2.56 -3.80 -17.08
CA LEU A 33 -1.80 -5.03 -16.87
C LEU A 33 -0.87 -5.36 -18.04
N GLU A 34 -1.33 -5.17 -19.29
CA GLU A 34 -0.50 -5.35 -20.49
C GLU A 34 0.69 -4.39 -20.49
N TYR A 35 0.48 -3.13 -20.16
CA TYR A 35 1.54 -2.14 -20.06
C TYR A 35 2.50 -2.45 -18.89
N ALA A 36 1.97 -2.85 -17.74
CA ALA A 36 2.77 -3.27 -16.58
C ALA A 36 3.73 -4.42 -16.93
N LYS A 37 3.24 -5.46 -17.64
CA LYS A 37 4.06 -6.57 -18.14
C LYS A 37 5.18 -6.08 -19.08
N SER A 38 4.84 -5.21 -20.04
CA SER A 38 5.81 -4.68 -21.02
C SER A 38 6.93 -3.84 -20.37
N THR A 39 6.69 -3.32 -19.18
CA THR A 39 7.62 -2.44 -18.44
C THR A 39 8.23 -3.11 -17.20
N ASN A 40 8.09 -4.43 -17.08
CA ASN A 40 8.64 -5.24 -15.99
C ASN A 40 8.13 -4.84 -14.59
N ILE A 41 6.90 -4.34 -14.50
CA ILE A 41 6.18 -4.24 -13.22
C ILE A 41 5.60 -5.64 -12.96
N ASP A 42 6.11 -6.31 -11.94
CA ASP A 42 5.88 -7.74 -11.68
C ASP A 42 4.99 -8.02 -10.47
N MET A 43 4.44 -6.97 -9.81
CA MET A 43 3.69 -7.15 -8.58
C MET A 43 2.35 -6.40 -8.58
N LEU A 44 1.32 -7.10 -8.09
CA LEU A 44 -0.03 -6.57 -7.84
C LEU A 44 -0.34 -6.69 -6.34
N ASP A 45 -0.84 -5.60 -5.76
CA ASP A 45 -1.29 -5.56 -4.36
C ASP A 45 -2.82 -5.43 -4.34
N THR A 46 -3.49 -6.44 -3.83
CA THR A 46 -4.95 -6.50 -3.67
C THR A 46 -5.34 -6.78 -2.23
N ALA A 47 -6.61 -6.99 -1.96
CA ALA A 47 -7.15 -7.46 -0.69
C ALA A 47 -8.55 -8.03 -0.87
N SER A 48 -8.95 -8.99 -0.04
CA SER A 48 -10.32 -9.49 0.03
C SER A 48 -11.35 -8.39 0.31
N ALA A 49 -10.93 -7.30 0.98
CA ALA A 49 -11.76 -6.13 1.28
C ALA A 49 -11.90 -5.14 0.10
N TYR A 50 -11.19 -5.32 -1.03
CA TYR A 50 -11.23 -4.37 -2.15
C TYR A 50 -12.36 -4.71 -3.16
N GLY A 51 -13.54 -4.97 -2.64
CA GLY A 51 -14.74 -5.20 -3.44
C GLY A 51 -14.58 -6.37 -4.43
N LYS A 52 -14.56 -6.07 -5.74
CA LYS A 52 -14.42 -7.08 -6.80
C LYS A 52 -13.00 -7.17 -7.37
N SER A 53 -12.00 -6.55 -6.75
CA SER A 53 -10.65 -6.47 -7.29
C SER A 53 -10.04 -7.84 -7.59
N GLU A 54 -10.04 -8.78 -6.64
CA GLU A 54 -9.52 -10.14 -6.83
C GLU A 54 -10.21 -10.86 -8.00
N LYS A 55 -11.53 -10.74 -8.12
CA LYS A 55 -12.29 -11.32 -9.22
C LYS A 55 -11.93 -10.70 -10.57
N THR A 56 -11.80 -9.36 -10.63
CA THR A 56 -11.39 -8.65 -11.85
C THR A 56 -10.00 -9.11 -12.30
N LEU A 57 -9.06 -9.27 -11.37
CA LEU A 57 -7.72 -9.79 -11.67
C LEU A 57 -7.77 -11.23 -12.20
N GLY A 58 -8.56 -12.11 -11.59
CA GLY A 58 -8.68 -13.50 -12.03
C GLY A 58 -9.38 -13.66 -13.38
N GLU A 59 -10.25 -12.72 -13.79
CA GLU A 59 -10.85 -12.68 -15.13
C GLU A 59 -9.83 -12.32 -16.21
N LEU A 60 -8.76 -11.60 -15.85
CA LEU A 60 -7.72 -11.10 -16.76
C LEU A 60 -6.45 -11.94 -16.79
N ASN A 61 -6.41 -13.03 -16.04
CA ASN A 61 -5.25 -13.91 -15.90
C ASN A 61 -3.96 -13.19 -15.44
N VAL A 62 -3.68 -13.26 -14.15
CA VAL A 62 -2.55 -12.58 -13.51
C VAL A 62 -1.47 -13.54 -12.98
N ASP A 63 -1.37 -14.75 -13.53
CA ASP A 63 -0.44 -15.82 -13.12
C ASP A 63 1.04 -15.43 -13.29
N GLU A 64 1.35 -14.52 -14.22
CA GLU A 64 2.70 -13.97 -14.40
C GLU A 64 3.09 -12.94 -13.34
N PHE A 65 2.15 -12.45 -12.54
CA PHE A 65 2.43 -11.46 -11.51
C PHE A 65 2.63 -12.09 -10.14
N LYS A 66 3.45 -11.46 -9.33
CA LYS A 66 3.49 -11.69 -7.89
C LYS A 66 2.27 -11.01 -7.25
N VAL A 67 1.28 -11.77 -6.87
CA VAL A 67 0.08 -11.23 -6.22
C VAL A 67 0.26 -11.24 -4.70
N VAL A 68 0.06 -10.08 -4.08
CA VAL A 68 -0.04 -9.90 -2.64
C VAL A 68 -1.48 -9.59 -2.30
N THR A 69 -2.09 -10.39 -1.42
CA THR A 69 -3.43 -10.12 -0.90
C THR A 69 -3.42 -9.99 0.62
N LYS A 70 -4.57 -9.67 1.21
CA LYS A 70 -4.66 -9.34 2.64
C LYS A 70 -5.84 -10.04 3.29
N THR A 71 -5.67 -10.35 4.58
CA THR A 71 -6.71 -10.93 5.42
C THR A 71 -7.86 -9.93 5.64
N ARG A 72 -8.98 -10.43 6.13
CA ARG A 72 -10.04 -9.60 6.71
C ARG A 72 -9.58 -8.89 7.98
N HIS A 73 -10.36 -7.91 8.43
CA HIS A 73 -10.28 -7.37 9.78
C HIS A 73 -11.15 -8.19 10.72
N PHE A 74 -10.71 -8.32 11.98
CA PHE A 74 -11.47 -8.95 13.04
C PHE A 74 -11.98 -7.89 14.00
N ASN A 75 -13.31 -7.82 14.20
CA ASN A 75 -13.91 -6.82 15.10
C ASN A 75 -13.93 -7.29 16.57
N ALA A 76 -13.86 -8.60 16.80
CA ALA A 76 -13.88 -9.15 18.16
C ALA A 76 -12.62 -8.78 18.95
N PRO A 77 -12.69 -8.65 20.28
CA PRO A 77 -11.55 -8.29 21.13
C PRO A 77 -10.49 -9.40 21.27
N LYS A 78 -10.76 -10.60 20.82
CA LYS A 78 -9.87 -11.77 20.83
C LYS A 78 -10.01 -12.55 19.53
N ILE A 79 -8.97 -13.30 19.17
CA ILE A 79 -8.96 -14.23 18.03
C ILE A 79 -9.30 -15.64 18.54
N THR A 80 -10.28 -16.26 17.90
CA THR A 80 -10.79 -17.60 18.19
C THR A 80 -10.48 -18.59 17.07
N ASP A 81 -10.74 -19.87 17.30
CA ASP A 81 -10.62 -20.90 16.25
C ASP A 81 -11.65 -20.67 15.12
N ASP A 82 -12.84 -20.15 15.45
CA ASP A 82 -13.84 -19.80 14.45
C ASP A 82 -13.37 -18.67 13.54
N ASP A 83 -12.62 -17.70 14.08
CA ASP A 83 -12.01 -16.63 13.28
C ASP A 83 -10.96 -17.19 12.31
N VAL A 84 -10.15 -18.16 12.74
CA VAL A 84 -9.19 -18.85 11.87
C VAL A 84 -9.91 -19.68 10.79
N ASN A 85 -10.99 -20.37 11.13
CA ASN A 85 -11.81 -21.11 10.17
C ASN A 85 -12.42 -20.15 9.12
N LEU A 86 -12.83 -18.96 9.54
CA LEU A 86 -13.33 -17.92 8.67
C LEU A 86 -12.22 -17.37 7.75
N LEU A 87 -11.03 -17.14 8.30
CA LEU A 87 -9.86 -16.71 7.55
C LEU A 87 -9.46 -17.72 6.47
N ASN A 88 -9.53 -19.02 6.79
CA ASN A 88 -9.27 -20.07 5.80
C ASN A 88 -10.28 -20.02 4.64
N ARG A 89 -11.57 -19.91 4.94
CA ARG A 89 -12.61 -19.76 3.89
C ARG A 89 -12.41 -18.52 3.04
N ASP A 90 -12.02 -17.39 3.66
CA ASP A 90 -11.75 -16.15 2.93
C ASP A 90 -10.54 -16.30 2.02
N PHE A 91 -9.48 -16.97 2.48
CA PHE A 91 -8.30 -17.21 1.65
C PHE A 91 -8.59 -18.16 0.48
N ASP A 92 -9.33 -19.25 0.72
CA ASP A 92 -9.77 -20.12 -0.38
C ASP A 92 -10.62 -19.39 -1.40
N LYS A 93 -11.49 -18.46 -0.94
CA LYS A 93 -12.26 -17.59 -1.81
C LYS A 93 -11.35 -16.65 -2.60
N SER A 94 -10.34 -16.05 -1.98
CA SER A 94 -9.36 -15.18 -2.66
C SER A 94 -8.63 -15.94 -3.77
N LEU A 95 -8.14 -17.16 -3.50
CA LEU A 95 -7.51 -17.99 -4.54
C LEU A 95 -8.47 -18.32 -5.69
N LYS A 96 -9.72 -18.64 -5.38
CA LYS A 96 -10.75 -18.91 -6.37
C LYS A 96 -11.08 -17.67 -7.23
N ASP A 97 -11.25 -16.51 -6.59
CA ASP A 97 -11.55 -15.27 -7.30
C ASP A 97 -10.37 -14.83 -8.18
N LEU A 98 -9.12 -14.96 -7.69
CA LEU A 98 -7.90 -14.70 -8.43
C LEU A 98 -7.59 -15.74 -9.51
N LYS A 99 -8.22 -16.92 -9.46
CA LYS A 99 -7.91 -18.11 -10.28
C LYS A 99 -6.44 -18.52 -10.19
N LEU A 100 -5.87 -18.47 -8.99
CA LEU A 100 -4.49 -18.84 -8.69
C LEU A 100 -4.44 -20.00 -7.70
N ASP A 101 -3.45 -20.88 -7.83
CA ASP A 101 -3.21 -21.96 -6.86
C ASP A 101 -2.48 -21.48 -5.60
N SER A 102 -1.74 -20.37 -5.72
CA SER A 102 -0.97 -19.75 -4.64
C SER A 102 -0.77 -18.27 -4.90
N VAL A 103 -0.45 -17.50 -3.85
CA VAL A 103 -0.09 -16.09 -3.97
C VAL A 103 1.33 -15.82 -3.45
N TYR A 104 1.93 -14.70 -3.88
CA TYR A 104 3.26 -14.32 -3.41
C TYR A 104 3.25 -13.95 -1.93
N GLY A 105 2.29 -13.17 -1.47
CA GLY A 105 2.19 -12.75 -0.07
C GLY A 105 0.76 -12.71 0.43
N LEU A 106 0.59 -13.09 1.70
CA LEU A 106 -0.64 -12.85 2.45
C LEU A 106 -0.31 -12.00 3.66
N LEU A 107 -0.89 -10.78 3.69
CA LEU A 107 -0.64 -9.81 4.75
C LEU A 107 -1.80 -9.78 5.74
N ILE A 108 -1.48 -9.70 7.02
CA ILE A 108 -2.45 -9.26 8.03
C ILE A 108 -2.78 -7.81 7.71
N HIS A 109 -4.05 -7.52 7.36
CA HIS A 109 -4.46 -6.22 6.85
C HIS A 109 -4.49 -5.14 7.93
N ASN A 110 -4.89 -5.52 9.15
CA ASN A 110 -4.88 -4.65 10.32
C ASN A 110 -3.92 -5.20 11.38
N ALA A 111 -2.83 -4.48 11.65
CA ALA A 111 -1.85 -4.88 12.64
C ALA A 111 -2.41 -4.97 14.08
N ASP A 112 -3.50 -4.25 14.40
CA ASP A 112 -4.19 -4.38 15.69
C ASP A 112 -4.68 -5.81 15.94
N ASP A 113 -4.98 -6.58 14.89
CA ASP A 113 -5.40 -7.97 15.03
C ASP A 113 -4.31 -8.86 15.62
N LEU A 114 -3.03 -8.49 15.45
CA LEU A 114 -1.89 -9.18 16.05
C LEU A 114 -1.66 -8.82 17.52
N MET A 115 -2.24 -7.72 18.00
CA MET A 115 -2.14 -7.30 19.41
C MET A 115 -3.25 -7.93 20.29
N LYS A 116 -4.19 -8.66 19.68
CA LYS A 116 -5.32 -9.28 20.38
C LYS A 116 -4.92 -10.61 21.05
N PRO A 117 -5.51 -10.97 22.19
CA PRO A 117 -5.40 -12.32 22.74
C PRO A 117 -5.77 -13.37 21.67
N GLY A 118 -4.94 -14.41 21.52
CA GLY A 118 -5.12 -15.47 20.53
C GLY A 118 -4.59 -15.14 19.13
N ALA A 119 -3.91 -14.05 18.93
CA ALA A 119 -3.33 -13.66 17.63
C ALA A 119 -2.31 -14.67 17.08
N SER A 120 -1.62 -15.44 17.94
CA SER A 120 -0.72 -16.53 17.51
C SER A 120 -1.40 -17.53 16.56
N LYS A 121 -2.71 -17.74 16.72
CA LYS A 121 -3.49 -18.62 15.83
C LYS A 121 -3.52 -18.14 14.38
N ILE A 122 -3.53 -16.81 14.15
CA ILE A 122 -3.42 -16.23 12.79
C ILE A 122 -2.04 -16.56 12.21
N ILE A 123 -0.98 -16.36 12.99
CA ILE A 123 0.39 -16.64 12.55
C ILE A 123 0.59 -18.13 12.26
N GLU A 124 0.13 -19.01 13.14
CA GLU A 124 0.17 -20.47 12.92
C GLU A 124 -0.55 -20.86 11.63
N PHE A 125 -1.72 -20.30 11.35
CA PHE A 125 -2.45 -20.48 10.10
C PHE A 125 -1.61 -20.05 8.89
N LEU A 126 -1.02 -18.85 8.92
CA LEU A 126 -0.18 -18.34 7.84
C LEU A 126 1.08 -19.19 7.63
N GLN A 127 1.71 -19.65 8.71
CA GLN A 127 2.86 -20.56 8.64
C GLN A 127 2.48 -21.89 7.98
N ASN A 128 1.32 -22.43 8.30
CA ASN A 128 0.80 -23.63 7.64
C ASN A 128 0.58 -23.40 6.13
N LEU A 129 -0.02 -22.28 5.73
CA LEU A 129 -0.16 -21.92 4.31
C LEU A 129 1.20 -21.80 3.61
N LYS A 130 2.20 -21.22 4.27
CA LYS A 130 3.56 -21.12 3.75
C LYS A 130 4.22 -22.49 3.60
N LYS A 131 4.05 -23.38 4.60
CA LYS A 131 4.57 -24.76 4.58
C LYS A 131 4.02 -25.60 3.42
N ILE A 132 2.75 -25.42 3.07
CA ILE A 132 2.10 -26.12 1.94
C ILE A 132 2.20 -25.33 0.61
N ASN A 133 3.07 -24.32 0.55
CA ASN A 133 3.34 -23.48 -0.64
C ASN A 133 2.12 -22.71 -1.20
N LYS A 134 1.10 -22.46 -0.39
CA LYS A 134 -0.03 -21.60 -0.79
C LYS A 134 0.32 -20.11 -0.76
N ILE A 135 1.29 -19.72 0.08
CA ILE A 135 1.88 -18.40 0.13
C ILE A 135 3.41 -18.50 0.21
N LYS A 136 4.13 -17.50 -0.33
CA LYS A 136 5.60 -17.43 -0.20
C LYS A 136 6.04 -16.53 0.95
N LYS A 137 5.27 -15.49 1.25
CA LYS A 137 5.58 -14.47 2.24
C LYS A 137 4.43 -14.27 3.21
N ILE A 138 4.74 -14.25 4.50
CA ILE A 138 3.85 -13.80 5.56
C ILE A 138 4.18 -12.32 5.80
N GLY A 139 3.16 -11.46 5.80
CA GLY A 139 3.40 -10.05 6.03
C GLY A 139 2.35 -9.35 6.89
N VAL A 140 2.58 -8.08 7.14
CA VAL A 140 1.66 -7.22 7.88
C VAL A 140 1.60 -5.82 7.25
N SER A 141 0.39 -5.25 7.21
CA SER A 141 0.18 -3.84 6.85
C SER A 141 0.06 -3.02 8.13
N ILE A 142 0.91 -2.01 8.27
CA ILE A 142 0.99 -1.16 9.47
C ILE A 142 0.64 0.29 9.16
N TYR A 143 0.22 1.05 10.17
CA TYR A 143 0.04 2.50 10.11
C TYR A 143 0.93 3.23 11.13
N GLU A 144 1.26 2.60 12.25
CA GLU A 144 1.96 3.23 13.36
C GLU A 144 3.18 2.41 13.79
N ASN A 145 4.19 3.11 14.32
CA ASN A 145 5.43 2.49 14.79
C ASN A 145 5.21 1.46 15.91
N LYS A 146 4.23 1.70 16.80
CA LYS A 146 3.93 0.76 17.90
C LYS A 146 3.57 -0.64 17.40
N HIS A 147 2.82 -0.72 16.28
CA HIS A 147 2.46 -2.00 15.68
C HIS A 147 3.70 -2.73 15.16
N LEU A 148 4.61 -1.99 14.51
CA LEU A 148 5.82 -2.59 13.95
C LEU A 148 6.73 -3.14 15.03
N SER A 149 7.01 -2.37 16.09
CA SER A 149 7.83 -2.84 17.23
C SER A 149 7.25 -4.10 17.83
N PHE A 150 5.95 -4.11 18.15
CA PHE A 150 5.27 -5.26 18.70
C PHE A 150 5.35 -6.50 17.79
N VAL A 151 5.11 -6.33 16.48
CA VAL A 151 5.16 -7.43 15.52
C VAL A 151 6.56 -8.02 15.42
N LEU A 152 7.60 -7.18 15.35
CA LEU A 152 8.99 -7.62 15.24
C LEU A 152 9.53 -8.32 16.49
N GLU A 153 8.94 -8.05 17.65
CA GLU A 153 9.30 -8.70 18.92
C GLU A 153 8.59 -10.05 19.11
N ASN A 154 7.40 -10.21 18.55
CA ASN A 154 6.53 -11.34 18.88
C ASN A 154 6.31 -12.33 17.74
N PHE A 155 6.56 -11.94 16.47
CA PHE A 155 6.21 -12.76 15.31
C PHE A 155 7.31 -12.77 14.26
N ASP A 156 7.48 -13.94 13.63
CA ASP A 156 8.36 -14.10 12.47
C ASP A 156 7.57 -13.81 11.18
N ILE A 157 7.93 -12.72 10.50
CA ILE A 157 7.31 -12.26 9.27
C ILE A 157 8.36 -12.04 8.18
N ASP A 158 7.95 -12.05 6.93
CA ASP A 158 8.83 -11.88 5.77
C ASP A 158 8.69 -10.49 5.10
N LEU A 159 7.55 -9.81 5.32
CA LEU A 159 7.18 -8.62 4.58
C LEU A 159 6.41 -7.62 5.46
N VAL A 160 6.75 -6.34 5.32
CA VAL A 160 6.01 -5.24 5.95
C VAL A 160 5.53 -4.29 4.86
N GLN A 161 4.24 -3.96 4.89
CA GLN A 161 3.67 -2.89 4.07
C GLN A 161 3.37 -1.69 4.97
N LEU A 162 3.97 -0.53 4.65
CA LEU A 162 3.94 0.67 5.50
C LEU A 162 3.59 1.93 4.70
N PRO A 163 3.00 2.96 5.34
CA PRO A 163 2.82 4.25 4.71
C PRO A 163 4.16 4.97 4.58
N LEU A 164 4.36 5.58 3.41
CA LEU A 164 5.51 6.43 3.14
C LEU A 164 5.10 7.50 2.14
N ASN A 165 5.27 8.76 2.49
CA ASN A 165 5.11 9.87 1.57
C ASN A 165 5.97 11.05 2.00
N ILE A 166 6.06 12.08 1.18
CA ILE A 166 6.99 13.20 1.40
C ILE A 166 6.70 14.00 2.69
N PHE A 167 5.47 13.91 3.21
CA PHE A 167 5.07 14.56 4.47
C PHE A 167 5.25 13.65 5.68
N ASP A 168 5.38 12.32 5.49
CA ASP A 168 5.47 11.33 6.56
C ASP A 168 6.88 10.73 6.64
N ARG A 169 7.69 11.20 7.57
CA ARG A 169 9.05 10.70 7.82
C ARG A 169 9.16 9.85 9.09
N ARG A 170 8.05 9.56 9.78
CA ARG A 170 8.05 8.92 11.09
C ARG A 170 8.84 7.61 11.15
N LEU A 171 8.75 6.79 10.09
CA LEU A 171 9.46 5.50 9.99
C LEU A 171 10.92 5.63 9.54
N ILE A 172 11.28 6.79 8.98
CA ILE A 172 12.64 7.10 8.56
C ILE A 172 13.43 7.67 9.73
N ASP A 173 12.89 8.72 10.36
CA ASP A 173 13.57 9.49 11.40
C ASP A 173 13.84 8.67 12.67
N ASN A 174 12.99 7.66 12.96
CA ASN A 174 13.20 6.73 14.07
C ASN A 174 14.10 5.52 13.72
N GLY A 175 14.65 5.46 12.51
CA GLY A 175 15.54 4.37 12.05
C GLY A 175 14.86 3.03 11.77
N MET A 176 13.52 2.97 11.82
CA MET A 176 12.78 1.72 11.67
C MET A 176 12.95 1.12 10.27
N LEU A 177 12.96 1.96 9.22
CA LEU A 177 13.17 1.50 7.85
C LEU A 177 14.51 0.77 7.70
N LYS A 178 15.57 1.33 8.28
CA LYS A 178 16.90 0.71 8.32
C LYS A 178 16.91 -0.62 9.10
N LEU A 179 16.20 -0.67 10.23
CA LEU A 179 16.06 -1.91 11.02
C LEU A 179 15.40 -3.02 10.22
N LEU A 180 14.32 -2.72 9.49
CA LEU A 180 13.63 -3.69 8.64
C LEU A 180 14.57 -4.29 7.57
N SER A 181 15.33 -3.43 6.91
CA SER A 181 16.34 -3.84 5.92
C SER A 181 17.43 -4.72 6.55
N GLN A 182 17.94 -4.35 7.72
CA GLN A 182 18.95 -5.15 8.45
C GLN A 182 18.42 -6.53 8.87
N LYS A 183 17.13 -6.65 9.15
CA LYS A 183 16.49 -7.92 9.43
C LYS A 183 16.17 -8.74 8.15
N GLY A 184 16.47 -8.22 6.96
CA GLY A 184 16.20 -8.88 5.69
C GLY A 184 14.72 -8.94 5.33
N LEU A 185 13.88 -8.09 5.92
CA LEU A 185 12.45 -8.03 5.61
C LEU A 185 12.21 -7.29 4.30
N GLU A 186 11.29 -7.80 3.50
CA GLU A 186 10.80 -7.11 2.32
C GLU A 186 9.89 -5.95 2.73
N VAL A 187 10.12 -4.76 2.18
CA VAL A 187 9.38 -3.55 2.57
C VAL A 187 8.64 -2.98 1.38
N HIS A 188 7.32 -2.85 1.51
CA HIS A 188 6.45 -2.23 0.53
C HIS A 188 5.95 -0.88 1.04
N ALA A 189 6.23 0.19 0.29
CA ALA A 189 5.71 1.52 0.58
C ALA A 189 4.34 1.72 -0.07
N ARG A 190 3.35 2.16 0.69
CA ARG A 190 2.02 2.56 0.22
C ARG A 190 1.68 3.99 0.62
N SER A 191 0.55 4.49 0.18
CA SER A 191 0.05 5.84 0.51
C SER A 191 0.98 6.97 0.07
N ILE A 192 1.78 6.74 -0.96
CA ILE A 192 2.78 7.71 -1.43
C ILE A 192 2.14 9.00 -1.97
N PHE A 193 0.88 8.94 -2.38
CA PHE A 193 0.08 10.08 -2.84
C PHE A 193 -1.03 10.48 -1.86
N LEU A 194 -1.13 9.88 -0.66
CA LEU A 194 -2.24 10.08 0.28
C LEU A 194 -3.60 10.04 -0.41
N GLN A 195 -3.93 8.93 -1.08
CA GLN A 195 -5.16 8.76 -1.87
C GLN A 195 -5.39 9.87 -2.93
N GLY A 196 -4.31 10.44 -3.45
CA GLY A 196 -4.34 11.53 -4.43
C GLY A 196 -4.29 12.93 -3.83
N LEU A 197 -4.46 13.09 -2.52
CA LEU A 197 -4.50 14.40 -1.85
C LEU A 197 -3.24 15.25 -2.12
N ILE A 198 -2.05 14.64 -2.13
CA ILE A 198 -0.78 15.34 -2.37
C ILE A 198 -0.70 15.89 -3.80
N LEU A 199 -1.39 15.25 -4.75
CA LEU A 199 -1.35 15.61 -6.15
C LEU A 199 -2.33 16.74 -6.52
N MET A 200 -3.28 17.04 -5.61
CA MET A 200 -4.31 18.04 -5.85
C MET A 200 -3.74 19.47 -5.78
N ASP A 201 -4.22 20.34 -6.67
CA ASP A 201 -4.02 21.77 -6.52
C ASP A 201 -4.87 22.35 -5.36
N ASN A 202 -4.58 23.59 -4.98
CA ASN A 202 -5.25 24.23 -3.84
C ASN A 202 -6.75 24.44 -4.07
N THR A 203 -7.22 24.55 -5.31
CA THR A 203 -8.62 24.83 -5.63
C THR A 203 -9.48 23.57 -5.65
N SER A 204 -8.89 22.42 -5.95
CA SER A 204 -9.58 21.12 -5.99
C SER A 204 -9.54 20.37 -4.65
N ARG A 205 -8.67 20.79 -3.72
CA ARG A 205 -8.54 20.15 -2.40
C ARG A 205 -9.78 20.39 -1.55
N PRO A 206 -10.38 19.33 -0.95
CA PRO A 206 -11.53 19.48 -0.05
C PRO A 206 -11.22 20.39 1.16
N ARG A 207 -12.16 21.30 1.51
CA ARG A 207 -11.98 22.30 2.57
C ARG A 207 -11.59 21.73 3.93
N LYS A 208 -11.94 20.51 4.24
CA LYS A 208 -11.55 19.86 5.50
C LYS A 208 -10.02 19.78 5.67
N PHE A 209 -9.24 19.87 4.58
CA PHE A 209 -7.79 19.90 4.62
C PHE A 209 -7.19 21.31 4.72
N ASP A 210 -8.00 22.37 4.81
CA ASP A 210 -7.52 23.75 4.94
C ASP A 210 -6.81 23.99 6.28
N ARG A 211 -7.07 23.18 7.29
CA ARG A 211 -6.36 23.24 8.58
C ARG A 211 -4.84 23.06 8.44
N TRP A 212 -4.35 22.51 7.34
CA TRP A 212 -2.92 22.35 7.01
C TRP A 212 -2.47 23.34 5.93
N ASN A 213 -3.10 24.51 5.80
CA ASN A 213 -2.78 25.49 4.75
C ASN A 213 -1.31 25.94 4.76
N SER A 214 -0.67 26.02 5.92
CA SER A 214 0.77 26.33 6.00
C SER A 214 1.62 25.24 5.31
N LEU A 215 1.33 23.97 5.55
CA LEU A 215 2.01 22.84 4.90
C LEU A 215 1.78 22.88 3.37
N TRP A 216 0.52 23.09 2.95
CA TRP A 216 0.20 23.17 1.52
C TRP A 216 0.87 24.35 0.83
N LYS A 217 0.99 25.47 1.50
CA LYS A 217 1.71 26.65 1.00
C LYS A 217 3.19 26.33 0.79
N SER A 218 3.87 25.83 1.82
CA SER A 218 5.28 25.44 1.74
C SER A 218 5.51 24.37 0.66
N TRP A 219 4.58 23.41 0.50
CA TRP A 219 4.62 22.41 -0.55
C TRP A 219 4.61 23.05 -1.95
N MET A 220 3.67 23.96 -2.22
CA MET A 220 3.55 24.62 -3.52
C MET A 220 4.73 25.54 -3.81
N GLU A 221 5.24 26.26 -2.80
CA GLU A 221 6.42 27.12 -2.93
C GLU A 221 7.64 26.28 -3.30
N TRP A 222 7.90 25.19 -2.59
CA TRP A 222 9.03 24.29 -2.87
C TRP A 222 8.93 23.67 -4.28
N LEU A 223 7.76 23.21 -4.70
CA LEU A 223 7.54 22.67 -6.05
C LEU A 223 7.85 23.71 -7.13
N ASN A 224 7.40 24.95 -6.94
CA ASN A 224 7.63 26.05 -7.87
C ASN A 224 9.11 26.44 -7.97
N ASP A 225 9.81 26.52 -6.84
CA ASP A 225 11.23 26.88 -6.76
C ASP A 225 12.10 25.89 -7.55
N TYR A 226 11.77 24.60 -7.45
CA TYR A 226 12.52 23.55 -8.15
C TYR A 226 11.92 23.15 -9.50
N LYS A 227 10.80 23.72 -9.90
CA LYS A 227 10.07 23.40 -11.14
C LYS A 227 9.80 21.89 -11.28
N ILE A 228 9.38 21.27 -10.19
CA ILE A 228 9.04 19.86 -10.11
C ILE A 228 7.54 19.70 -9.85
N SER A 229 6.91 18.74 -10.50
CA SER A 229 5.49 18.44 -10.25
C SER A 229 5.26 17.69 -8.95
N PRO A 230 4.05 17.76 -8.34
CA PRO A 230 3.68 16.93 -7.18
C PRO A 230 3.91 15.44 -7.40
N LEU A 231 3.61 14.96 -8.62
CA LEU A 231 3.79 13.56 -9.00
C LEU A 231 5.27 13.16 -8.98
N GLU A 232 6.14 13.95 -9.65
CA GLU A 232 7.58 13.70 -9.68
C GLU A 232 8.19 13.71 -8.28
N ALA A 233 7.85 14.72 -7.47
CA ALA A 233 8.35 14.85 -6.11
C ALA A 233 7.96 13.64 -5.25
N SER A 234 6.68 13.25 -5.27
CA SER A 234 6.16 12.15 -4.45
C SER A 234 6.72 10.79 -4.85
N ILE A 235 6.78 10.50 -6.16
CA ILE A 235 7.29 9.20 -6.63
C ILE A 235 8.80 9.09 -6.44
N ARG A 236 9.57 10.14 -6.77
CA ARG A 236 11.02 10.15 -6.59
C ARG A 236 11.40 10.04 -5.13
N TYR A 237 10.62 10.65 -4.22
CA TYR A 237 10.80 10.48 -2.79
C TYR A 237 10.69 9.01 -2.37
N ALA A 238 9.60 8.35 -2.70
CA ALA A 238 9.41 6.95 -2.34
C ALA A 238 10.45 6.01 -2.98
N MET A 239 10.89 6.31 -4.21
CA MET A 239 11.88 5.54 -4.96
C MET A 239 13.31 5.74 -4.45
N SER A 240 13.60 6.83 -3.71
CA SER A 240 14.95 7.18 -3.25
C SER A 240 15.49 6.26 -2.13
N PHE A 241 14.61 5.56 -1.41
CA PHE A 241 15.01 4.68 -0.30
C PHE A 241 15.41 3.31 -0.81
N SER A 242 16.68 2.93 -0.61
CA SER A 242 17.21 1.61 -0.98
C SER A 242 16.53 0.46 -0.23
N GLU A 243 16.04 0.72 0.97
CA GLU A 243 15.35 -0.20 1.86
C GLU A 243 13.95 -0.59 1.36
N ILE A 244 13.35 0.24 0.52
CA ILE A 244 12.04 -0.04 -0.07
C ILE A 244 12.19 -0.98 -1.26
N SER A 245 11.58 -2.16 -1.18
CA SER A 245 11.57 -3.17 -2.23
C SER A 245 10.53 -2.88 -3.29
N LYS A 246 9.34 -2.40 -2.89
CA LYS A 246 8.22 -2.05 -3.76
C LYS A 246 7.53 -0.77 -3.35
N VAL A 247 7.17 0.04 -4.34
CA VAL A 247 6.40 1.28 -4.20
C VAL A 247 5.04 1.05 -4.84
N LEU A 248 3.99 1.03 -4.02
CA LEU A 248 2.62 0.74 -4.44
C LEU A 248 1.94 2.02 -4.96
N VAL A 249 1.47 1.98 -6.19
CA VAL A 249 0.72 3.06 -6.83
C VAL A 249 -0.69 2.60 -7.19
N GLY A 250 -1.70 3.33 -6.73
CA GLY A 250 -3.07 3.21 -7.22
C GLY A 250 -3.20 3.99 -8.53
N ILE A 251 -3.90 3.43 -9.51
CA ILE A 251 -4.04 4.02 -10.84
C ILE A 251 -5.43 3.76 -11.41
N ASP A 252 -5.93 4.72 -12.18
CA ASP A 252 -7.25 4.66 -12.82
C ASP A 252 -7.15 4.42 -14.34
N SER A 253 -5.98 4.62 -14.95
CA SER A 253 -5.76 4.44 -16.38
C SER A 253 -4.32 4.06 -16.73
N VAL A 254 -4.14 3.49 -17.93
CA VAL A 254 -2.80 3.21 -18.46
C VAL A 254 -1.98 4.49 -18.65
N ASN A 255 -2.62 5.63 -18.98
CA ASN A 255 -1.95 6.91 -19.12
C ASN A 255 -1.35 7.38 -17.79
N GLN A 256 -2.10 7.25 -16.66
CA GLN A 256 -1.54 7.54 -15.33
C GLN A 256 -0.33 6.66 -15.00
N LEU A 257 -0.36 5.36 -15.38
CA LEU A 257 0.79 4.50 -15.16
C LEU A 257 1.99 4.96 -15.97
N MET A 258 1.81 5.37 -17.23
CA MET A 258 2.86 5.95 -18.07
C MET A 258 3.43 7.24 -17.46
N GLU A 259 2.57 8.13 -16.97
CA GLU A 259 2.97 9.38 -16.31
C GLU A 259 3.79 9.10 -15.03
N ILE A 260 3.34 8.16 -14.18
CA ILE A 260 4.07 7.75 -12.96
C ILE A 260 5.46 7.20 -13.31
N MET A 261 5.55 6.35 -14.33
CA MET A 261 6.83 5.79 -14.76
C MET A 261 7.80 6.85 -15.28
N ASN A 262 7.30 7.80 -16.07
CA ASN A 262 8.10 8.92 -16.56
C ASN A 262 8.55 9.82 -15.39
N ALA A 263 7.64 10.13 -14.46
CA ALA A 263 7.89 10.95 -13.29
C ALA A 263 8.91 10.32 -12.31
N ALA A 264 9.00 9.00 -12.28
CA ALA A 264 9.93 8.28 -11.40
C ALA A 264 11.42 8.52 -11.75
N SER A 265 11.69 8.98 -12.97
CA SER A 265 13.05 9.32 -13.42
C SER A 265 13.42 10.75 -13.04
N GLY A 266 14.69 10.96 -12.67
CA GLY A 266 15.22 12.29 -12.38
C GLY A 266 15.68 12.46 -10.94
N VAL A 267 16.17 13.66 -10.63
CA VAL A 267 16.70 14.00 -9.31
C VAL A 267 15.60 14.55 -8.43
N LEU A 268 15.58 14.15 -7.17
CA LEU A 268 14.74 14.76 -6.14
C LEU A 268 15.52 15.90 -5.50
N PRO A 269 15.01 17.13 -5.49
CA PRO A 269 15.63 18.24 -4.80
C PRO A 269 15.68 18.03 -3.28
N PRO A 270 16.57 18.75 -2.54
CA PRO A 270 16.58 18.73 -1.10
C PRO A 270 15.21 19.11 -0.52
N ILE A 271 14.69 18.28 0.38
CA ILE A 271 13.36 18.46 0.95
C ILE A 271 13.49 19.29 2.23
N PRO A 272 12.80 20.44 2.34
CA PRO A 272 12.81 21.26 3.54
C PRO A 272 12.05 20.57 4.68
N ASN A 273 12.46 20.89 5.92
CA ASN A 273 11.86 20.29 7.12
C ASN A 273 10.40 20.72 7.34
N GLU A 274 10.03 21.87 6.80
CA GLU A 274 8.68 22.45 6.86
C GLU A 274 7.63 21.61 6.12
N LEU A 275 8.07 20.65 5.28
CA LEU A 275 7.18 19.69 4.63
C LEU A 275 6.87 18.46 5.49
N TYR A 276 7.51 18.33 6.66
CA TYR A 276 7.22 17.23 7.58
C TYR A 276 6.03 17.52 8.48
N THR A 277 5.22 16.49 8.73
CA THR A 277 4.19 16.49 9.78
C THR A 277 4.07 15.08 10.38
N ASP A 278 3.68 15.00 11.65
CA ASP A 278 3.32 13.77 12.36
C ASP A 278 1.83 13.68 12.66
N ASP A 279 1.04 14.65 12.17
CA ASP A 279 -0.40 14.72 12.40
C ASP A 279 -1.12 13.52 11.75
N SER A 280 -1.53 12.58 12.59
CA SER A 280 -2.24 11.37 12.15
C SER A 280 -3.60 11.65 11.51
N LEU A 281 -4.21 12.82 11.75
CA LEU A 281 -5.44 13.24 11.08
C LEU A 281 -5.21 13.55 9.59
N LEU A 282 -3.99 13.95 9.22
CA LEU A 282 -3.62 14.10 7.81
C LEU A 282 -3.09 12.79 7.23
N LEU A 283 -2.13 12.18 7.92
CA LEU A 283 -1.32 11.08 7.39
C LEU A 283 -2.05 9.73 7.33
N ASN A 284 -3.09 9.54 8.13
CA ASN A 284 -3.88 8.32 8.11
C ASN A 284 -5.27 8.57 7.51
N PRO A 285 -5.52 8.14 6.27
CA PRO A 285 -6.83 8.33 5.62
C PRO A 285 -8.02 7.75 6.38
N SER A 286 -7.81 6.76 7.26
CA SER A 286 -8.88 6.23 8.10
C SER A 286 -9.41 7.23 9.12
N ASN A 287 -8.67 8.31 9.39
CA ASN A 287 -9.06 9.38 10.29
C ASN A 287 -9.76 10.56 9.59
N TRP A 288 -9.89 10.53 8.26
CA TRP A 288 -10.43 11.66 7.51
C TRP A 288 -11.93 11.91 7.70
N ASP A 289 -12.65 10.93 8.23
CA ASP A 289 -14.05 11.11 8.62
C ASP A 289 -14.19 11.82 9.99
N LEU A 290 -13.08 12.03 10.68
CA LEU A 290 -13.03 12.76 11.96
C LEU A 290 -12.81 14.27 11.79
N ILE A 291 -12.62 14.75 10.54
CA ILE A 291 -12.31 16.13 10.18
C ILE A 291 -13.29 16.72 9.18
#